data_4ed8d3b0f51bcb2fe84eb0901d76e678
#
_entry.id   4ed8d3b0f51bcb2fe84eb0901d76e678
#
_cell.length_a   1.000
_cell.length_b   1.000
_cell.length_c   1.000
_cell.angle_alpha   90.00
_cell.angle_beta   90.00
_cell.angle_gamma   90.00
#
_symmetry.space_group_name_H-M   'P 1'
#
loop_
_entity.id
_entity.type
_entity.pdbx_description
1 polymer ?
#
loop_
_entity_poly.entity_id
_entity_poly.type
_entity_poly.pdbx_seq_one_letter_code
_entity_poly.pdbx_strand_id
1 'polypeptide(L)'
;MAHDKHVIDGINKDINMIYPNKEAYLDLTKDFKSLLPEIIVKEHQGVKVVREDLTLKGGTKSRAGEFLISQIKKQTLVYVVPRVGHAGVAIMELAKLYNKDVIFFMPACKEISDHQANIINMGPKDVIFERIPAMPNLNRIAKKYADQNGFEFVPFGLNHPHTIAGFARVCEDLLKNYDEPEEMWSVVSTGVLTRGLQVGFPNAKMRGVCVARNMKHGELGRTEIISEPLPFLKDEKKHNLPDFNTVPSYDGKGWKYVPKDTGRNVWFWNVSGNIQAPENFDKSKIMSWKEWR
;
A
#
# COMPACT_ATOMS: atom_id res chain seq x y z
N MET A 1 25.69 -25.01 4.96
CA MET A 1 24.35 -25.58 5.24
C MET A 1 23.65 -24.77 6.33
N ALA A 2 23.12 -23.57 6.00
CA ALA A 2 22.38 -22.72 6.93
C ALA A 2 21.42 -21.76 6.21
N HIS A 3 20.89 -22.12 5.01
CA HIS A 3 20.08 -21.22 4.17
C HIS A 3 18.60 -21.60 4.05
N ASP A 4 18.11 -22.62 4.78
CA ASP A 4 16.71 -23.08 4.63
C ASP A 4 15.73 -22.59 5.72
N LYS A 5 16.13 -21.64 6.57
CA LYS A 5 15.28 -21.19 7.69
C LYS A 5 14.26 -20.08 7.38
N HIS A 6 14.24 -19.56 6.16
CA HIS A 6 13.32 -18.46 5.79
C HIS A 6 12.15 -18.87 4.91
N VAL A 7 11.96 -20.15 4.70
CA VAL A 7 10.79 -20.66 4.00
C VAL A 7 9.62 -20.75 4.97
N ILE A 8 8.79 -19.73 4.95
CA ILE A 8 7.70 -19.50 5.89
C ILE A 8 6.50 -20.38 5.55
N ASP A 9 6.12 -21.25 6.47
CA ASP A 9 4.84 -21.93 6.49
C ASP A 9 3.74 -20.94 6.94
N GLY A 10 3.34 -20.03 6.04
CA GLY A 10 2.38 -18.98 6.27
C GLY A 10 3.01 -17.67 6.77
N ILE A 11 2.83 -16.59 6.00
CA ILE A 11 3.36 -15.24 6.32
C ILE A 11 2.85 -14.66 7.64
N ASN A 12 1.79 -15.24 8.22
CA ASN A 12 1.19 -14.74 9.46
C ASN A 12 2.03 -15.00 10.71
N LYS A 13 3.01 -15.90 10.66
CA LYS A 13 3.90 -16.16 11.81
C LYS A 13 4.87 -15.01 12.08
N ASP A 14 5.26 -14.28 11.05
CA ASP A 14 6.27 -13.21 11.13
C ASP A 14 5.69 -11.80 11.15
N ILE A 15 4.38 -11.65 11.22
CA ILE A 15 3.69 -10.36 11.14
C ILE A 15 4.16 -9.34 12.20
N ASN A 16 4.65 -9.82 13.33
CA ASN A 16 5.14 -8.98 14.43
C ASN A 16 6.67 -8.90 14.50
N MET A 17 7.41 -9.52 13.58
CA MET A 17 8.86 -9.42 13.56
C MET A 17 9.31 -8.00 13.23
N ILE A 18 10.26 -7.50 13.99
CA ILE A 18 10.96 -6.24 13.74
C ILE A 18 12.44 -6.57 13.61
N TYR A 19 13.03 -6.22 12.47
CA TYR A 19 14.46 -6.40 12.25
C TYR A 19 15.24 -5.21 12.81
N PRO A 20 16.47 -5.43 13.33
CA PRO A 20 17.16 -4.41 14.10
C PRO A 20 17.63 -3.21 13.30
N ASN A 21 17.93 -3.39 11.98
CA ASN A 21 18.51 -2.34 11.14
C ASN A 21 18.18 -2.57 9.65
N LYS A 22 18.61 -1.62 8.80
CA LYS A 22 18.42 -1.66 7.35
C LYS A 22 19.03 -2.91 6.70
N GLU A 23 20.25 -3.26 7.11
CA GLU A 23 21.03 -4.38 6.57
C GLU A 23 20.29 -5.71 6.77
N ALA A 24 19.66 -5.91 7.93
CA ALA A 24 18.88 -7.11 8.21
C ALA A 24 17.62 -7.22 7.30
N TYR A 25 16.97 -6.10 6.97
CA TYR A 25 15.90 -6.09 6.00
C TYR A 25 16.39 -6.32 4.57
N LEU A 26 17.54 -5.78 4.20
CA LEU A 26 18.14 -5.98 2.87
C LEU A 26 18.62 -7.43 2.68
N ASP A 27 19.12 -8.09 3.73
CA ASP A 27 19.52 -9.51 3.65
C ASP A 27 18.33 -10.42 3.28
N LEU A 28 17.12 -10.10 3.75
CA LEU A 28 15.90 -10.84 3.34
C LEU A 28 15.66 -10.76 1.84
N THR A 29 16.03 -9.66 1.20
CA THR A 29 15.76 -9.38 -0.23
C THR A 29 16.98 -9.56 -1.12
N LYS A 30 18.10 -10.11 -0.61
CA LYS A 30 19.39 -10.18 -1.35
C LYS A 30 19.28 -10.89 -2.70
N ASP A 31 18.52 -11.98 -2.76
CA ASP A 31 18.31 -12.80 -3.96
C ASP A 31 17.01 -12.44 -4.70
N PHE A 32 16.26 -11.46 -4.20
CA PHE A 32 15.00 -11.03 -4.80
C PHE A 32 15.26 -10.09 -5.97
N LYS A 33 14.64 -10.42 -7.10
CA LYS A 33 14.60 -9.56 -8.30
C LYS A 33 13.17 -9.16 -8.56
N SER A 34 12.90 -7.86 -8.54
CA SER A 34 11.59 -7.33 -8.87
C SER A 34 11.24 -7.62 -10.33
N LEU A 35 9.99 -7.98 -10.58
CA LEU A 35 9.40 -8.12 -11.92
C LEU A 35 8.62 -6.85 -12.32
N LEU A 36 8.52 -5.88 -11.43
CA LEU A 36 7.82 -4.62 -11.67
C LEU A 36 8.71 -3.65 -12.46
N PRO A 37 8.11 -2.70 -13.20
CA PRO A 37 8.86 -1.68 -13.91
C PRO A 37 9.66 -0.80 -12.95
N GLU A 38 10.72 -0.18 -13.47
CA GLU A 38 11.54 0.75 -12.70
C GLU A 38 10.70 1.90 -12.12
N ILE A 39 11.14 2.38 -10.96
CA ILE A 39 10.51 3.51 -10.29
C ILE A 39 10.87 4.81 -11.01
N ILE A 40 9.89 5.68 -11.19
CA ILE A 40 10.07 6.97 -11.83
C ILE A 40 10.15 8.05 -10.77
N VAL A 41 11.19 8.88 -10.81
CA VAL A 41 11.32 10.09 -10.01
C VAL A 41 11.30 11.29 -10.95
N LYS A 42 10.48 12.29 -10.65
CA LYS A 42 10.41 13.56 -11.39
C LYS A 42 10.50 14.73 -10.43
N GLU A 43 11.08 15.83 -10.90
CA GLU A 43 11.12 17.06 -10.15
C GLU A 43 9.88 17.92 -10.41
N HIS A 44 9.28 18.43 -9.32
CA HIS A 44 8.14 19.34 -9.33
C HIS A 44 8.37 20.42 -8.27
N GLN A 45 8.49 21.68 -8.69
CA GLN A 45 8.72 22.81 -7.79
C GLN A 45 9.90 22.58 -6.81
N GLY A 46 11.04 22.12 -7.34
CA GLY A 46 12.24 21.84 -6.55
C GLY A 46 12.13 20.63 -5.60
N VAL A 47 11.07 19.81 -5.72
CA VAL A 47 10.85 18.58 -4.95
C VAL A 47 11.00 17.36 -5.86
N LYS A 48 11.81 16.38 -5.46
CA LYS A 48 11.86 15.08 -6.14
C LYS A 48 10.65 14.25 -5.72
N VAL A 49 9.79 13.95 -6.70
CA VAL A 49 8.56 13.18 -6.49
C VAL A 49 8.71 11.78 -7.04
N VAL A 50 8.54 10.78 -6.17
CA VAL A 50 8.39 9.39 -6.58
C VAL A 50 7.01 9.22 -7.21
N ARG A 51 6.94 8.86 -8.49
CA ARG A 51 5.74 8.88 -9.33
C ARG A 51 5.20 7.46 -9.59
N GLU A 52 4.68 6.81 -8.54
CA GLU A 52 4.10 5.46 -8.69
C GLU A 52 2.82 5.46 -9.53
N ASP A 53 2.16 6.60 -9.67
CA ASP A 53 1.01 6.79 -10.56
C ASP A 53 1.30 6.60 -12.06
N LEU A 54 2.58 6.63 -12.46
CA LEU A 54 3.01 6.47 -13.85
C LEU A 54 3.28 5.01 -14.25
N THR A 55 3.47 4.12 -13.28
CA THR A 55 3.96 2.77 -13.55
C THR A 55 3.01 1.67 -13.13
N LEU A 56 2.30 1.83 -12.01
CA LEU A 56 1.51 0.78 -11.37
C LEU A 56 0.11 1.27 -11.02
N LYS A 57 -0.93 0.54 -11.41
CA LYS A 57 -2.32 0.87 -11.04
C LYS A 57 -2.54 0.76 -9.52
N GLY A 58 -1.95 -0.25 -8.89
CA GLY A 58 -1.95 -0.40 -7.43
C GLY A 58 -0.93 0.50 -6.72
N GLY A 59 -0.08 1.19 -7.50
CA GLY A 59 0.90 2.15 -7.03
C GLY A 59 1.89 1.55 -6.05
N THR A 60 2.26 2.33 -5.06
CA THR A 60 3.19 1.93 -4.00
C THR A 60 2.84 0.60 -3.31
N LYS A 61 1.55 0.22 -3.26
CA LYS A 61 1.14 -1.06 -2.67
C LYS A 61 1.55 -2.25 -3.52
N SER A 62 1.56 -2.14 -4.84
CA SER A 62 2.12 -3.17 -5.73
C SER A 62 3.61 -3.29 -5.51
N ARG A 63 4.34 -2.18 -5.51
CA ARG A 63 5.79 -2.18 -5.34
C ARG A 63 6.23 -2.77 -4.00
N ALA A 64 5.60 -2.32 -2.91
CA ALA A 64 5.93 -2.80 -1.56
C ALA A 64 5.50 -4.24 -1.31
N GLY A 65 4.35 -4.62 -1.86
CA GLY A 65 3.78 -5.95 -1.66
C GLY A 65 4.44 -7.03 -2.51
N GLU A 66 5.23 -6.67 -3.51
CA GLU A 66 5.81 -7.63 -4.45
C GLU A 66 6.66 -8.67 -3.73
N PHE A 67 7.61 -8.25 -2.89
CA PHE A 67 8.42 -9.18 -2.14
C PHE A 67 7.58 -10.06 -1.22
N LEU A 68 6.60 -9.50 -0.51
CA LEU A 68 5.70 -10.28 0.34
C LEU A 68 4.95 -11.36 -0.46
N ILE A 69 4.32 -11.00 -1.58
CA ILE A 69 3.52 -11.93 -2.39
C ILE A 69 4.40 -13.00 -3.04
N SER A 70 5.61 -12.65 -3.48
CA SER A 70 6.57 -13.60 -4.05
C SER A 70 6.98 -14.72 -3.08
N GLN A 71 6.95 -14.45 -1.77
CA GLN A 71 7.32 -15.41 -0.73
C GLN A 71 6.17 -16.36 -0.35
N ILE A 72 4.94 -16.08 -0.78
CA ILE A 72 3.79 -16.92 -0.46
C ILE A 72 3.79 -18.17 -1.33
N LYS A 73 3.81 -19.35 -0.70
CA LYS A 73 3.74 -20.65 -1.39
C LYS A 73 2.33 -21.05 -1.77
N LYS A 74 1.34 -20.72 -0.98
CA LYS A 74 -0.05 -21.08 -1.21
C LYS A 74 -0.59 -20.45 -2.49
N GLN A 75 -1.40 -21.18 -3.23
CA GLN A 75 -1.95 -20.76 -4.52
C GLN A 75 -3.00 -19.66 -4.35
N THR A 76 -3.85 -19.73 -3.32
CA THR A 76 -4.97 -18.83 -3.13
C THR A 76 -4.69 -17.85 -1.98
N LEU A 77 -4.83 -16.58 -2.29
CA LEU A 77 -4.73 -15.46 -1.35
C LEU A 77 -6.12 -15.01 -0.91
N VAL A 78 -6.27 -14.67 0.36
CA VAL A 78 -7.48 -14.04 0.89
C VAL A 78 -7.12 -12.65 1.41
N TYR A 79 -7.85 -11.64 0.99
CA TYR A 79 -7.60 -10.27 1.41
C TYR A 79 -8.89 -9.49 1.68
N VAL A 80 -8.84 -8.57 2.63
CA VAL A 80 -9.96 -7.68 2.96
C VAL A 80 -9.79 -6.33 2.28
N VAL A 81 -10.75 -5.96 1.45
CA VAL A 81 -10.77 -4.70 0.70
C VAL A 81 -11.74 -3.72 1.35
N PRO A 82 -11.26 -2.56 1.82
CA PRO A 82 -12.16 -1.48 2.23
C PRO A 82 -12.84 -0.85 1.01
N ARG A 83 -13.82 0.04 1.24
CA ARG A 83 -14.52 0.74 0.15
C ARG A 83 -13.59 1.60 -0.71
N VAL A 84 -12.52 2.14 -0.13
CA VAL A 84 -11.52 2.98 -0.81
C VAL A 84 -10.12 2.49 -0.47
N GLY A 85 -9.22 2.59 -1.46
CA GLY A 85 -7.82 2.24 -1.30
C GLY A 85 -7.28 1.39 -2.46
N HIS A 86 -5.98 1.45 -2.68
CA HIS A 86 -5.30 0.82 -3.81
C HIS A 86 -4.83 -0.62 -3.54
N ALA A 87 -4.91 -1.09 -2.27
CA ALA A 87 -4.33 -2.39 -1.90
C ALA A 87 -4.97 -3.57 -2.64
N GLY A 88 -6.30 -3.53 -2.89
CA GLY A 88 -6.96 -4.60 -3.64
C GLY A 88 -6.49 -4.66 -5.10
N VAL A 89 -6.34 -3.50 -5.75
CA VAL A 89 -5.79 -3.40 -7.11
C VAL A 89 -4.35 -3.93 -7.14
N ALA A 90 -3.54 -3.51 -6.16
CA ALA A 90 -2.15 -3.96 -6.02
C ALA A 90 -2.05 -5.49 -5.87
N ILE A 91 -2.89 -6.09 -5.02
CA ILE A 91 -2.91 -7.53 -4.84
C ILE A 91 -3.32 -8.26 -6.13
N MET A 92 -4.27 -7.71 -6.89
CA MET A 92 -4.65 -8.29 -8.19
C MET A 92 -3.52 -8.19 -9.23
N GLU A 93 -2.80 -7.07 -9.29
CA GLU A 93 -1.61 -6.95 -10.16
C GLU A 93 -0.55 -7.99 -9.80
N LEU A 94 -0.21 -8.08 -8.52
CA LEU A 94 0.79 -9.03 -8.02
C LEU A 94 0.34 -10.49 -8.16
N ALA A 95 -0.93 -10.78 -7.90
CA ALA A 95 -1.47 -12.12 -8.07
C ALA A 95 -1.36 -12.59 -9.53
N LYS A 96 -1.66 -11.73 -10.49
CA LYS A 96 -1.45 -12.04 -11.91
C LYS A 96 0.03 -12.28 -12.24
N LEU A 97 0.90 -11.42 -11.71
CA LEU A 97 2.35 -11.51 -11.94
C LEU A 97 2.95 -12.83 -11.38
N TYR A 98 2.48 -13.26 -10.22
CA TYR A 98 2.96 -14.46 -9.51
C TYR A 98 2.04 -15.68 -9.68
N ASN A 99 1.10 -15.63 -10.64
CA ASN A 99 0.15 -16.71 -10.94
C ASN A 99 -0.58 -17.22 -9.69
N LYS A 100 -1.18 -16.31 -8.93
CA LYS A 100 -1.98 -16.59 -7.73
C LYS A 100 -3.46 -16.33 -7.96
N ASP A 101 -4.30 -17.08 -7.28
CA ASP A 101 -5.73 -16.80 -7.15
C ASP A 101 -5.97 -15.80 -6.01
N VAL A 102 -7.02 -14.98 -6.13
CA VAL A 102 -7.41 -14.06 -5.05
C VAL A 102 -8.89 -14.16 -4.74
N ILE A 103 -9.20 -14.26 -3.45
CA ILE A 103 -10.55 -14.13 -2.91
C ILE A 103 -10.61 -12.87 -2.08
N PHE A 104 -11.51 -11.96 -2.39
CA PHE A 104 -11.69 -10.73 -1.66
C PHE A 104 -12.89 -10.79 -0.71
N PHE A 105 -12.68 -10.30 0.51
CA PHE A 105 -13.75 -9.95 1.42
C PHE A 105 -14.00 -8.44 1.36
N MET A 106 -15.22 -8.04 1.07
CA MET A 106 -15.63 -6.64 0.95
C MET A 106 -16.79 -6.34 1.90
N PRO A 107 -16.83 -5.14 2.53
CA PRO A 107 -18.00 -4.73 3.27
C PRO A 107 -19.17 -4.56 2.30
N ALA A 108 -20.31 -5.20 2.61
CA ALA A 108 -21.55 -5.00 1.88
C ALA A 108 -22.03 -3.55 2.07
N CYS A 109 -22.30 -2.86 0.98
CA CYS A 109 -22.70 -1.46 0.94
C CYS A 109 -23.91 -1.29 0.03
N LYS A 110 -24.63 -0.17 0.21
CA LYS A 110 -25.78 0.18 -0.66
C LYS A 110 -25.32 0.34 -2.12
N GLU A 111 -24.11 0.84 -2.32
CA GLU A 111 -23.52 1.05 -3.63
C GLU A 111 -22.05 0.63 -3.59
N ILE A 112 -21.58 0.01 -4.66
CA ILE A 112 -20.18 -0.36 -4.83
C ILE A 112 -19.38 0.89 -5.18
N SER A 113 -18.24 1.08 -4.52
CA SER A 113 -17.32 2.16 -4.83
C SER A 113 -16.55 1.91 -6.13
N ASP A 114 -15.98 2.96 -6.73
CA ASP A 114 -15.14 2.85 -7.91
C ASP A 114 -13.92 1.95 -7.68
N HIS A 115 -13.33 2.00 -6.48
CA HIS A 115 -12.23 1.10 -6.10
C HIS A 115 -12.67 -0.37 -6.10
N GLN A 116 -13.83 -0.68 -5.50
CA GLN A 116 -14.37 -2.04 -5.49
C GLN A 116 -14.73 -2.50 -6.92
N ALA A 117 -15.35 -1.63 -7.73
CA ALA A 117 -15.68 -1.90 -9.12
C ALA A 117 -14.44 -2.25 -9.95
N ASN A 118 -13.34 -1.50 -9.80
CA ASN A 118 -12.07 -1.81 -10.46
C ASN A 118 -11.56 -3.21 -10.10
N ILE A 119 -11.56 -3.55 -8.82
CA ILE A 119 -11.07 -4.85 -8.35
C ILE A 119 -11.91 -5.99 -8.93
N ILE A 120 -13.24 -5.86 -8.88
CA ILE A 120 -14.17 -6.87 -9.41
C ILE A 120 -13.96 -7.03 -10.92
N ASN A 121 -13.80 -5.93 -11.65
CA ASN A 121 -13.54 -5.95 -13.10
C ASN A 121 -12.20 -6.59 -13.47
N MET A 122 -11.23 -6.63 -12.55
CA MET A 122 -9.95 -7.33 -12.76
C MET A 122 -10.09 -8.86 -12.73
N GLY A 123 -11.25 -9.42 -12.35
CA GLY A 123 -11.56 -10.83 -12.35
C GLY A 123 -10.85 -11.63 -11.25
N PRO A 124 -11.07 -11.31 -9.96
CA PRO A 124 -10.63 -12.16 -8.87
C PRO A 124 -11.33 -13.53 -8.95
N LYS A 125 -10.77 -14.54 -8.28
CA LYS A 125 -11.37 -15.88 -8.19
C LYS A 125 -12.74 -15.85 -7.55
N ASP A 126 -12.90 -15.01 -6.50
CA ASP A 126 -14.18 -14.81 -5.83
C ASP A 126 -14.22 -13.47 -5.08
N VAL A 127 -15.41 -12.97 -4.83
CA VAL A 127 -15.68 -11.78 -4.01
C VAL A 127 -16.80 -12.07 -3.03
N ILE A 128 -16.46 -12.11 -1.76
CA ILE A 128 -17.39 -12.36 -0.66
C ILE A 128 -17.76 -11.03 0.00
N PHE A 129 -19.03 -10.67 -0.08
CA PHE A 129 -19.55 -9.49 0.59
C PHE A 129 -20.09 -9.84 1.96
N GLU A 130 -19.68 -9.09 2.98
CA GLU A 130 -20.11 -9.31 4.36
C GLU A 130 -20.77 -8.06 4.95
N ARG A 131 -21.93 -8.25 5.58
CA ARG A 131 -22.66 -7.17 6.23
C ARG A 131 -22.11 -6.93 7.63
N ILE A 132 -21.00 -6.22 7.74
CA ILE A 132 -20.27 -6.04 8.99
C ILE A 132 -20.03 -4.56 9.28
N PRO A 133 -20.26 -4.11 10.52
CA PRO A 133 -20.14 -2.69 10.88
C PRO A 133 -18.70 -2.18 10.97
N ALA A 134 -17.70 -3.06 11.11
CA ALA A 134 -16.32 -2.65 11.34
C ALA A 134 -15.29 -3.53 10.63
N MET A 135 -14.28 -2.90 10.04
CA MET A 135 -13.18 -3.56 9.32
C MET A 135 -12.40 -4.62 10.14
N PRO A 136 -12.15 -4.45 11.46
CA PRO A 136 -11.50 -5.50 12.25
C PRO A 136 -12.28 -6.81 12.28
N ASN A 137 -13.62 -6.77 12.34
CA ASN A 137 -14.44 -7.96 12.29
C ASN A 137 -14.40 -8.65 10.94
N LEU A 138 -14.40 -7.86 9.84
CA LEU A 138 -14.26 -8.40 8.49
C LEU A 138 -12.90 -9.11 8.32
N ASN A 139 -11.81 -8.52 8.82
CA ASN A 139 -10.50 -9.15 8.81
C ASN A 139 -10.48 -10.47 9.58
N ARG A 140 -11.13 -10.53 10.76
CA ARG A 140 -11.23 -11.76 11.56
C ARG A 140 -11.98 -12.87 10.82
N ILE A 141 -13.07 -12.53 10.13
CA ILE A 141 -13.86 -13.50 9.34
C ILE A 141 -13.06 -14.00 8.15
N ALA A 142 -12.46 -13.09 7.39
CA ALA A 142 -11.64 -13.43 6.23
C ALA A 142 -10.44 -14.31 6.62
N LYS A 143 -9.78 -14.00 7.76
CA LYS A 143 -8.70 -14.83 8.28
C LYS A 143 -9.19 -16.24 8.64
N LYS A 144 -10.31 -16.34 9.37
CA LYS A 144 -10.91 -17.64 9.72
C LYS A 144 -11.26 -18.46 8.47
N TYR A 145 -11.81 -17.81 7.44
CA TYR A 145 -12.12 -18.45 6.17
C TYR A 145 -10.84 -18.98 5.49
N ALA A 146 -9.78 -18.17 5.45
CA ALA A 146 -8.50 -18.58 4.89
C ALA A 146 -7.91 -19.78 5.63
N ASP A 147 -7.92 -19.75 6.96
CA ASP A 147 -7.40 -20.85 7.81
C ASP A 147 -8.19 -22.15 7.56
N GLN A 148 -9.51 -22.08 7.46
CA GLN A 148 -10.38 -23.24 7.24
C GLN A 148 -10.23 -23.88 5.85
N ASN A 149 -9.83 -23.10 4.84
CA ASN A 149 -9.68 -23.56 3.46
C ASN A 149 -8.23 -23.80 3.06
N GLY A 150 -7.28 -23.64 3.97
CA GLY A 150 -5.85 -23.80 3.68
C GLY A 150 -5.27 -22.67 2.79
N PHE A 151 -5.96 -21.53 2.67
CA PHE A 151 -5.54 -20.37 1.91
C PHE A 151 -4.60 -19.46 2.70
N GLU A 152 -3.94 -18.51 2.05
CA GLU A 152 -3.11 -17.53 2.73
C GLU A 152 -3.86 -16.22 2.96
N PHE A 153 -3.97 -15.82 4.22
CA PHE A 153 -4.53 -14.52 4.58
C PHE A 153 -3.45 -13.44 4.49
N VAL A 154 -3.64 -12.49 3.57
CA VAL A 154 -2.74 -11.35 3.41
C VAL A 154 -3.11 -10.25 4.42
N PRO A 155 -2.17 -9.76 5.25
CA PRO A 155 -2.46 -8.79 6.29
C PRO A 155 -3.01 -7.48 5.75
N PHE A 156 -3.99 -6.90 6.44
CA PHE A 156 -4.61 -5.63 6.05
C PHE A 156 -3.56 -4.52 5.91
N GLY A 157 -3.64 -3.79 4.79
CA GLY A 157 -2.69 -2.75 4.45
C GLY A 157 -1.30 -3.26 4.05
N LEU A 158 -1.13 -4.60 3.88
CA LEU A 158 0.17 -5.27 3.68
C LEU A 158 1.13 -5.04 4.84
N ASN A 159 0.62 -4.95 6.07
CA ASN A 159 1.42 -4.69 7.26
C ASN A 159 2.21 -5.94 7.65
N HIS A 160 3.39 -6.12 7.04
CA HIS A 160 4.26 -7.27 7.23
C HIS A 160 5.74 -6.87 7.11
N PRO A 161 6.67 -7.53 7.83
CA PRO A 161 8.11 -7.27 7.72
C PRO A 161 8.65 -7.40 6.30
N HIS A 162 8.17 -8.35 5.50
CA HIS A 162 8.56 -8.48 4.09
C HIS A 162 8.16 -7.27 3.25
N THR A 163 7.05 -6.60 3.56
CA THR A 163 6.68 -5.33 2.91
C THR A 163 7.68 -4.23 3.27
N ILE A 164 8.13 -4.17 4.52
CA ILE A 164 9.16 -3.23 4.96
C ILE A 164 10.50 -3.54 4.26
N ALA A 165 10.86 -4.82 4.16
CA ALA A 165 12.05 -5.26 3.42
C ALA A 165 11.98 -4.89 1.93
N GLY A 166 10.82 -5.07 1.30
CA GLY A 166 10.58 -4.61 -0.07
C GLY A 166 10.82 -3.11 -0.23
N PHE A 167 10.34 -2.28 0.70
CA PHE A 167 10.60 -0.84 0.69
C PHE A 167 12.07 -0.51 0.91
N ALA A 168 12.74 -1.16 1.87
CA ALA A 168 14.16 -0.96 2.10
C ALA A 168 14.98 -1.25 0.82
N ARG A 169 14.62 -2.32 0.10
CA ARG A 169 15.23 -2.66 -1.19
C ARG A 169 14.97 -1.60 -2.26
N VAL A 170 13.74 -1.13 -2.38
CA VAL A 170 13.38 -0.05 -3.34
C VAL A 170 14.17 1.23 -3.05
N CYS A 171 14.31 1.61 -1.78
CA CYS A 171 15.13 2.76 -1.39
C CYS A 171 16.61 2.54 -1.75
N GLU A 172 17.15 1.33 -1.53
CA GLU A 172 18.52 0.98 -1.91
C GLU A 172 18.74 1.09 -3.42
N ASP A 173 17.77 0.67 -4.23
CA ASP A 173 17.85 0.80 -5.68
C ASP A 173 17.76 2.28 -6.13
N LEU A 174 16.97 3.11 -5.46
CA LEU A 174 16.95 4.56 -5.70
C LEU A 174 18.30 5.24 -5.38
N LEU A 175 18.96 4.81 -4.30
CA LEU A 175 20.26 5.35 -3.88
C LEU A 175 21.41 5.04 -4.86
N LYS A 176 21.21 4.16 -5.85
CA LYS A 176 22.18 3.95 -6.93
C LYS A 176 22.24 5.13 -7.91
N ASN A 177 21.14 5.87 -8.03
CA ASN A 177 20.98 6.94 -9.01
C ASN A 177 20.73 8.32 -8.38
N TYR A 178 20.45 8.38 -7.09
CA TYR A 178 20.08 9.59 -6.37
C TYR A 178 20.73 9.61 -4.98
N ASP A 179 21.08 10.82 -4.53
CA ASP A 179 21.49 11.03 -3.14
C ASP A 179 20.33 10.79 -2.19
N GLU A 180 20.62 10.32 -0.98
CA GLU A 180 19.63 10.17 0.09
C GLU A 180 18.92 11.51 0.35
N PRO A 181 17.59 11.53 0.48
CA PRO A 181 16.87 12.75 0.78
C PRO A 181 17.29 13.34 2.13
N GLU A 182 17.46 14.67 2.19
CA GLU A 182 17.55 15.36 3.46
C GLU A 182 16.21 15.31 4.21
N GLU A 183 15.12 15.39 3.45
CA GLU A 183 13.76 15.38 3.98
C GLU A 183 12.85 14.53 3.09
N MET A 184 12.20 13.50 3.69
CA MET A 184 11.28 12.60 3.00
C MET A 184 9.86 12.77 3.53
N TRP A 185 8.95 13.13 2.62
CA TRP A 185 7.52 13.32 2.89
C TRP A 185 6.70 12.14 2.42
N SER A 186 5.77 11.68 3.24
CA SER A 186 4.80 10.64 2.89
C SER A 186 3.45 10.89 3.54
N VAL A 187 2.37 10.42 2.90
CA VAL A 187 1.03 10.45 3.46
C VAL A 187 0.74 9.16 4.21
N VAL A 188 0.09 9.27 5.35
CA VAL A 188 -0.04 8.19 6.33
C VAL A 188 -1.50 7.77 6.52
N SER A 189 -1.76 6.47 6.33
CA SER A 189 -2.99 5.79 6.75
C SER A 189 -2.65 4.65 7.72
N THR A 190 -2.07 3.54 7.23
CA THR A 190 -1.60 2.43 8.08
C THR A 190 -0.16 2.60 8.56
N GLY A 191 0.59 3.52 7.97
CA GLY A 191 1.98 3.81 8.29
C GLY A 191 3.01 2.82 7.72
N VAL A 192 2.59 1.82 6.93
CA VAL A 192 3.52 0.81 6.36
C VAL A 192 4.56 1.43 5.45
N LEU A 193 4.15 2.34 4.53
CA LEU A 193 5.07 3.09 3.68
C LEU A 193 6.10 3.86 4.52
N THR A 194 5.63 4.69 5.44
CA THR A 194 6.48 5.54 6.27
C THR A 194 7.48 4.72 7.10
N ARG A 195 7.06 3.56 7.63
CA ARG A 195 7.98 2.63 8.32
C ARG A 195 9.04 2.08 7.37
N GLY A 196 8.66 1.72 6.14
CA GLY A 196 9.62 1.25 5.14
C GLY A 196 10.62 2.33 4.71
N LEU A 197 10.13 3.55 4.47
CA LEU A 197 10.98 4.68 4.06
C LEU A 197 12.00 5.07 5.12
N GLN A 198 11.65 5.08 6.42
CA GLN A 198 12.62 5.40 7.47
C GLN A 198 13.67 4.30 7.69
N VAL A 199 13.39 3.05 7.27
CA VAL A 199 14.39 1.98 7.20
C VAL A 199 15.29 2.20 5.98
N GLY A 200 14.69 2.48 4.82
CA GLY A 200 15.41 2.63 3.57
C GLY A 200 16.29 3.89 3.49
N PHE A 201 15.83 4.99 4.12
CA PHE A 201 16.53 6.28 4.21
C PHE A 201 16.82 6.62 5.69
N PRO A 202 17.84 6.00 6.29
CA PRO A 202 18.11 6.12 7.73
C PRO A 202 18.48 7.53 8.18
N ASN A 203 19.08 8.35 7.31
CA ASN A 203 19.54 9.70 7.63
C ASN A 203 18.51 10.78 7.29
N ALA A 204 17.49 10.46 6.47
CA ALA A 204 16.48 11.42 6.06
C ALA A 204 15.59 11.88 7.23
N LYS A 205 15.26 13.16 7.28
CA LYS A 205 14.23 13.68 8.16
C LYS A 205 12.86 13.23 7.66
N MET A 206 12.19 12.38 8.43
CA MET A 206 10.92 11.79 8.03
C MET A 206 9.74 12.67 8.42
N ARG A 207 8.86 12.95 7.44
CA ARG A 207 7.63 13.72 7.58
C ARG A 207 6.43 12.89 7.18
N GLY A 208 5.44 12.76 8.07
CA GLY A 208 4.23 11.98 7.84
C GLY A 208 2.97 12.82 7.97
N VAL A 209 2.20 12.98 6.88
CA VAL A 209 0.89 13.65 6.92
C VAL A 209 -0.20 12.60 7.15
N CYS A 210 -0.80 12.58 8.35
CA CYS A 210 -1.82 11.61 8.75
C CYS A 210 -3.21 12.04 8.25
N VAL A 211 -3.78 11.29 7.33
CA VAL A 211 -5.07 11.60 6.68
C VAL A 211 -6.22 10.70 7.13
N ALA A 212 -5.94 9.51 7.65
CA ALA A 212 -6.96 8.50 7.96
C ALA A 212 -7.30 8.41 9.44
N ARG A 213 -6.32 8.45 10.31
CA ARG A 213 -6.47 8.40 11.76
C ARG A 213 -5.32 9.13 12.45
N ASN A 214 -5.55 9.52 13.68
CA ASN A 214 -4.47 10.05 14.50
C ASN A 214 -3.50 8.92 14.89
N MET A 215 -2.23 9.14 14.69
CA MET A 215 -1.15 8.26 15.12
C MET A 215 -0.76 8.59 16.56
N LYS A 216 -0.49 7.55 17.37
CA LYS A 216 0.06 7.76 18.70
C LYS A 216 1.51 8.21 18.60
N HIS A 217 2.00 8.94 19.61
CA HIS A 217 3.40 9.31 19.70
C HIS A 217 4.28 8.05 19.65
N GLY A 218 5.32 8.08 18.82
CA GLY A 218 6.24 6.96 18.62
C GLY A 218 5.73 5.79 17.77
N GLU A 219 4.45 5.77 17.37
CA GLU A 219 3.88 4.70 16.54
C GLU A 219 4.56 4.60 15.16
N LEU A 220 5.07 5.70 14.64
CA LEU A 220 5.82 5.77 13.38
C LEU A 220 7.32 6.06 13.60
N GLY A 221 7.88 5.57 14.69
CA GLY A 221 9.30 5.73 15.01
C GLY A 221 9.73 7.19 15.06
N ARG A 222 10.74 7.58 14.26
CA ARG A 222 11.33 8.92 14.24
C ARG A 222 10.57 9.92 13.34
N THR A 223 9.43 9.53 12.76
CA THR A 223 8.66 10.38 11.85
C THR A 223 7.97 11.51 12.60
N GLU A 224 8.21 12.75 12.18
CA GLU A 224 7.43 13.90 12.62
C GLU A 224 6.04 13.89 11.95
N ILE A 225 4.99 13.90 12.78
CA ILE A 225 3.61 13.71 12.35
C ILE A 225 2.90 15.05 12.21
N ILE A 226 2.24 15.24 11.07
CA ILE A 226 1.32 16.33 10.81
C ILE A 226 -0.09 15.74 10.71
N SER A 227 -1.02 16.20 11.52
CA SER A 227 -2.42 15.79 11.44
C SER A 227 -3.16 16.62 10.40
N GLU A 228 -3.71 15.95 9.39
CA GLU A 228 -4.55 16.58 8.38
C GLU A 228 -5.98 16.74 8.91
N PRO A 229 -6.52 17.98 9.00
CA PRO A 229 -7.85 18.19 9.56
C PRO A 229 -8.99 17.79 8.62
N LEU A 230 -8.73 17.69 7.32
CA LEU A 230 -9.76 17.34 6.34
C LEU A 230 -10.13 15.85 6.47
N PRO A 231 -11.43 15.48 6.59
CA PRO A 231 -11.88 14.10 6.69
C PRO A 231 -11.31 13.22 5.58
N PHE A 232 -10.99 11.96 5.92
CA PHE A 232 -10.26 11.03 5.03
C PHE A 232 -10.83 10.94 3.61
N LEU A 233 -12.15 10.80 3.47
CA LEU A 233 -12.83 10.65 2.17
C LEU A 233 -13.10 11.95 1.43
N LYS A 234 -12.76 13.09 2.02
CA LYS A 234 -12.96 14.40 1.40
C LYS A 234 -11.73 14.80 0.60
N ASP A 235 -11.92 15.18 -0.65
CA ASP A 235 -10.84 15.64 -1.53
C ASP A 235 -10.28 16.97 -1.08
N GLU A 236 -8.99 17.18 -1.31
CA GLU A 236 -8.32 18.46 -1.17
C GLU A 236 -8.81 19.43 -2.25
N LYS A 237 -8.76 20.71 -1.95
CA LYS A 237 -9.16 21.76 -2.90
C LYS A 237 -8.21 21.80 -4.09
N LYS A 238 -8.77 22.01 -5.29
CA LYS A 238 -8.02 21.98 -6.56
C LYS A 238 -6.74 22.85 -6.56
N HIS A 239 -6.78 24.02 -5.94
CA HIS A 239 -5.64 24.94 -5.90
C HIS A 239 -4.48 24.48 -4.98
N ASN A 240 -4.73 23.51 -4.11
CA ASN A 240 -3.71 22.89 -3.24
C ASN A 240 -3.15 21.61 -3.83
N LEU A 241 -3.76 21.08 -4.90
CA LEU A 241 -3.28 19.86 -5.55
C LEU A 241 -2.00 20.15 -6.34
N PRO A 242 -1.12 19.14 -6.49
CA PRO A 242 0.03 19.25 -7.38
C PRO A 242 -0.42 19.29 -8.86
N ASP A 243 0.51 19.63 -9.74
CA ASP A 243 0.36 19.59 -11.20
C ASP A 243 0.49 18.19 -11.80
N PHE A 244 0.66 17.18 -10.96
CA PHE A 244 0.75 15.76 -11.36
C PHE A 244 -0.44 14.94 -10.85
N ASN A 245 -0.66 13.78 -11.49
CA ASN A 245 -1.74 12.88 -11.10
C ASN A 245 -1.50 12.31 -9.70
N THR A 246 -2.48 12.46 -8.83
CA THR A 246 -2.43 12.04 -7.43
C THR A 246 -3.83 11.68 -6.94
N VAL A 247 -3.93 11.03 -5.79
CA VAL A 247 -5.23 10.79 -5.12
C VAL A 247 -5.61 12.03 -4.31
N PRO A 248 -6.64 12.81 -4.72
CA PRO A 248 -6.99 14.07 -4.07
C PRO A 248 -7.33 13.94 -2.58
N SER A 249 -7.94 12.83 -2.18
CA SER A 249 -8.27 12.53 -0.79
C SER A 249 -7.11 11.98 0.03
N TYR A 250 -5.95 11.72 -0.59
CA TYR A 250 -4.78 11.09 0.04
C TYR A 250 -3.51 11.92 -0.18
N ASP A 251 -2.68 11.60 -1.18
CA ASP A 251 -1.40 12.31 -1.41
C ASP A 251 -1.60 13.78 -1.76
N GLY A 252 -2.71 14.12 -2.43
CA GLY A 252 -3.10 15.51 -2.70
C GLY A 252 -3.18 16.37 -1.45
N LYS A 253 -3.62 15.80 -0.31
CA LYS A 253 -3.63 16.51 0.98
C LYS A 253 -2.23 16.72 1.55
N GLY A 254 -1.32 15.77 1.32
CA GLY A 254 0.05 15.86 1.80
C GLY A 254 0.86 16.92 1.08
N TRP A 255 0.62 17.09 -0.21
CA TRP A 255 1.41 17.99 -1.07
C TRP A 255 1.48 19.44 -0.59
N LYS A 256 0.40 19.99 -0.02
CA LYS A 256 0.36 21.38 0.48
C LYS A 256 1.36 21.65 1.62
N TYR A 257 1.79 20.60 2.35
CA TYR A 257 2.73 20.73 3.48
C TYR A 257 4.19 20.62 3.05
N VAL A 258 4.45 20.05 1.86
CA VAL A 258 5.80 19.86 1.36
C VAL A 258 6.43 21.21 1.03
N PRO A 259 7.61 21.54 1.56
CA PRO A 259 8.31 22.79 1.23
C PRO A 259 8.83 22.72 -0.23
N LYS A 260 8.53 23.76 -1.03
CA LYS A 260 8.90 23.87 -2.45
C LYS A 260 10.05 24.84 -2.62
N ASP A 261 10.85 24.65 -3.68
CA ASP A 261 11.91 25.56 -4.14
C ASP A 261 12.87 26.00 -3.02
N THR A 262 13.18 25.09 -2.10
CA THR A 262 14.04 25.37 -0.92
C THR A 262 15.53 25.27 -1.21
N GLY A 263 15.93 24.75 -2.37
CA GLY A 263 17.32 24.39 -2.68
C GLY A 263 17.84 23.16 -1.91
N ARG A 264 17.02 22.54 -1.05
CA ARG A 264 17.36 21.33 -0.31
C ARG A 264 16.93 20.08 -1.08
N ASN A 265 17.49 18.92 -0.76
CA ASN A 265 17.11 17.62 -1.33
C ASN A 265 15.82 17.09 -0.65
N VAL A 266 14.66 17.71 -0.97
CA VAL A 266 13.34 17.33 -0.46
C VAL A 266 12.68 16.34 -1.40
N TRP A 267 12.14 15.25 -0.84
CA TRP A 267 11.43 14.22 -1.58
C TRP A 267 9.99 14.06 -1.10
N PHE A 268 9.11 13.74 -2.02
CA PHE A 268 7.72 13.38 -1.75
C PHE A 268 7.37 12.05 -2.42
N TRP A 269 6.74 11.16 -1.67
CA TRP A 269 6.30 9.87 -2.22
C TRP A 269 4.83 9.93 -2.63
N ASN A 270 4.56 10.04 -3.94
CA ASN A 270 3.21 9.97 -4.50
C ASN A 270 2.82 8.51 -4.72
N VAL A 271 1.91 8.00 -3.89
CA VAL A 271 1.62 6.56 -3.80
C VAL A 271 0.86 6.01 -5.01
N SER A 272 0.05 6.82 -5.70
CA SER A 272 -0.73 6.39 -6.85
C SER A 272 -1.47 7.55 -7.52
N GLY A 273 -2.05 7.29 -8.70
CA GLY A 273 -3.04 8.16 -9.33
C GLY A 273 -4.45 7.94 -8.81
N ASN A 274 -5.36 8.82 -9.19
CA ASN A 274 -6.78 8.68 -8.88
C ASN A 274 -7.39 7.48 -9.61
N ILE A 275 -8.21 6.68 -8.92
CA ILE A 275 -8.94 5.54 -9.49
C ILE A 275 -10.37 5.98 -9.84
N GLN A 276 -10.78 5.70 -11.07
CA GLN A 276 -12.16 5.83 -11.52
C GLN A 276 -12.73 4.45 -11.81
N ALA A 277 -14.04 4.29 -11.72
CA ALA A 277 -14.69 3.05 -12.13
C ALA A 277 -14.38 2.76 -13.61
N PRO A 278 -14.27 1.47 -14.02
CA PRO A 278 -14.18 1.14 -15.44
C PRO A 278 -15.41 1.64 -16.20
N GLU A 279 -15.20 2.23 -17.37
CA GLU A 279 -16.27 2.88 -18.18
C GLU A 279 -17.48 1.98 -18.46
N ASN A 280 -17.25 0.69 -18.65
CA ASN A 280 -18.30 -0.29 -19.00
C ASN A 280 -18.70 -1.19 -17.82
N PHE A 281 -18.38 -0.78 -16.57
CA PHE A 281 -18.70 -1.59 -15.41
C PHE A 281 -20.14 -1.38 -14.96
N ASP A 282 -20.97 -2.41 -15.16
CA ASP A 282 -22.37 -2.38 -14.74
C ASP A 282 -22.51 -2.71 -13.24
N LYS A 283 -22.56 -1.68 -12.42
CA LYS A 283 -22.74 -1.82 -10.96
C LYS A 283 -24.06 -2.49 -10.58
N SER A 284 -25.07 -2.51 -11.47
CA SER A 284 -26.38 -3.13 -11.19
C SER A 284 -26.35 -4.65 -11.18
N LYS A 285 -25.33 -5.25 -11.83
CA LYS A 285 -25.13 -6.71 -11.84
C LYS A 285 -24.54 -7.24 -10.53
N ILE A 286 -24.15 -6.36 -9.62
CA ILE A 286 -23.61 -6.75 -8.33
C ILE A 286 -24.73 -6.64 -7.32
N MET A 287 -24.99 -7.76 -6.63
CA MET A 287 -26.08 -7.89 -5.66
C MET A 287 -26.12 -6.69 -4.71
N SER A 288 -27.25 -5.98 -4.66
CA SER A 288 -27.45 -4.91 -3.70
C SER A 288 -27.60 -5.48 -2.30
N TRP A 289 -27.15 -4.76 -1.26
CA TRP A 289 -27.28 -5.21 0.13
C TRP A 289 -28.72 -5.56 0.55
N LYS A 290 -29.73 -5.12 -0.21
CA LYS A 290 -31.16 -5.43 0.04
C LYS A 290 -31.51 -6.89 -0.25
N GLU A 291 -30.69 -7.55 -1.09
CA GLU A 291 -30.87 -8.96 -1.48
C GLU A 291 -30.14 -9.91 -0.51
N TRP A 292 -29.41 -9.37 0.45
CA TRP A 292 -28.65 -10.10 1.49
C TRP A 292 -29.50 -10.27 2.77
N ARG A 293 -30.72 -10.75 2.67
CA ARG A 293 -31.59 -11.02 3.81
C ARG A 293 -31.45 -12.45 4.32
#